data_23fd3f7f0378467e06dfe7109340aabc
#
_entry.id   23fd3f7f0378467e06dfe7109340aabc
#
_cell.length_a   1.000
_cell.length_b   1.000
_cell.length_c   1.000
_cell.angle_alpha   90.00
_cell.angle_beta   90.00
_cell.angle_gamma   90.00
#
_symmetry.space_group_name_H-M   'P 1'
#
loop_
_entity.id
_entity.type
_entity.pdbx_description
1 polymer ?
#
loop_
_entity_poly.entity_id
_entity_poly.type
_entity_poly.pdbx_seq_one_letter_code
_entity_poly.pdbx_strand_id
1 'polypeptide(L)'
;MKNRNVELINIARIDLLKGKTNVDLEALAKILLDNYDNKFDQDIGFYYEESVCPPNKYVDAIVEEIKTDFYAATEENIEPTTFWGHIHEKNMSTSLHNHDKAYVSAVVYVKIPEGSGDIMFFPQFNQYDNAAYASKFKPEEGIYYIFPGFLNHAVTR
;
A
#
# COMPACT_ATOMS: atom_id res chain seq x y z
N MET A 1 -28.74 10.13 41.32
CA MET A 1 -28.34 9.63 40.00
C MET A 1 -27.54 8.34 40.20
N LYS A 2 -27.99 7.20 39.66
CA LYS A 2 -27.21 5.96 39.73
C LYS A 2 -25.97 6.11 38.84
N ASN A 3 -24.77 6.02 39.40
CA ASN A 3 -23.53 5.89 38.63
C ASN A 3 -23.67 4.66 37.73
N ARG A 4 -23.84 4.88 36.46
CA ARG A 4 -23.72 3.82 35.49
C ARG A 4 -22.22 3.60 35.26
N ASN A 5 -21.71 2.45 35.67
CA ASN A 5 -20.39 2.03 35.27
C ASN A 5 -20.47 1.69 33.76
N VAL A 6 -19.95 2.59 32.93
CA VAL A 6 -19.82 2.37 31.48
C VAL A 6 -18.35 2.10 31.24
N GLU A 7 -18.07 0.97 30.62
CA GLU A 7 -16.72 0.59 30.19
C GLU A 7 -16.63 0.75 28.64
N LEU A 8 -15.55 1.40 28.19
CA LEU A 8 -15.21 1.45 26.79
C LEU A 8 -14.42 0.20 26.43
N ILE A 9 -15.04 -0.69 25.66
CA ILE A 9 -14.38 -1.89 25.14
C ILE A 9 -13.96 -1.62 23.69
N ASN A 10 -12.66 -1.63 23.43
CA ASN A 10 -12.14 -1.58 22.08
C ASN A 10 -12.13 -2.99 21.48
N ILE A 11 -12.98 -3.23 20.49
CA ILE A 11 -13.17 -4.55 19.87
C ILE A 11 -12.44 -4.73 18.55
N ALA A 12 -11.84 -3.66 18.02
CA ALA A 12 -11.11 -3.71 16.77
C ALA A 12 -9.99 -2.68 16.73
N ARG A 13 -8.83 -3.14 16.27
CA ARG A 13 -7.67 -2.32 15.98
C ARG A 13 -7.11 -2.74 14.63
N ILE A 14 -6.84 -1.78 13.77
CA ILE A 14 -6.14 -1.99 12.50
C ILE A 14 -4.83 -1.23 12.60
N ASP A 15 -3.73 -1.94 12.51
CA ASP A 15 -2.40 -1.37 12.53
C ASP A 15 -1.81 -1.35 11.13
N LEU A 16 -1.09 -0.27 10.83
CA LEU A 16 -0.23 -0.14 9.66
C LEU A 16 1.21 -0.10 10.15
N LEU A 17 2.10 -0.83 9.50
CA LEU A 17 3.54 -0.66 9.69
C LEU A 17 4.06 0.32 8.63
N LYS A 18 4.88 1.27 9.05
CA LYS A 18 5.55 2.22 8.17
C LYS A 18 7.05 2.00 8.28
N GLY A 19 7.68 1.74 7.16
CA GLY A 19 9.14 1.60 7.06
C GLY A 19 9.72 2.50 5.97
N LYS A 20 11.04 2.43 5.81
CA LYS A 20 11.76 3.13 4.76
C LYS A 20 12.83 2.23 4.17
N THR A 21 12.81 2.08 2.86
CA THR A 21 13.83 1.33 2.14
C THR A 21 15.10 2.15 1.91
N ASN A 22 16.24 1.46 1.83
CA ASN A 22 17.54 2.02 1.55
C ASN A 22 18.07 1.66 0.14
N VAL A 23 17.24 1.06 -0.71
CA VAL A 23 17.64 0.69 -2.07
C VAL A 23 17.84 1.92 -2.97
N ASP A 24 18.58 1.73 -4.06
CA ASP A 24 18.72 2.74 -5.10
C ASP A 24 17.40 2.90 -5.88
N LEU A 25 16.60 3.87 -5.45
CA LEU A 25 15.28 4.14 -6.01
C LEU A 25 15.33 4.70 -7.43
N GLU A 26 16.37 5.44 -7.80
CA GLU A 26 16.52 5.95 -9.17
C GLU A 26 16.77 4.80 -10.15
N ALA A 27 17.61 3.83 -9.77
CA ALA A 27 17.84 2.64 -10.58
C ALA A 27 16.57 1.78 -10.69
N LEU A 28 15.80 1.63 -9.60
CA LEU A 28 14.53 0.91 -9.62
C LEU A 28 13.49 1.65 -10.48
N ALA A 29 13.37 2.98 -10.33
CA ALA A 29 12.47 3.79 -11.15
C ALA A 29 12.76 3.64 -12.64
N LYS A 30 14.05 3.63 -13.02
CA LYS A 30 14.45 3.38 -14.40
C LYS A 30 14.00 2.02 -14.91
N ILE A 31 14.15 0.96 -14.12
CA ILE A 31 13.68 -0.38 -14.50
C ILE A 31 12.16 -0.38 -14.70
N LEU A 32 11.41 0.24 -13.80
CA LEU A 32 9.95 0.35 -13.93
C LEU A 32 9.55 1.09 -15.20
N LEU A 33 10.17 2.23 -15.47
CA LEU A 33 9.89 3.03 -16.67
C LEU A 33 10.29 2.34 -17.98
N ASP A 34 11.45 1.67 -18.01
CA ASP A 34 11.92 0.94 -19.20
C ASP A 34 11.01 -0.27 -19.53
N ASN A 35 10.27 -0.79 -18.54
CA ASN A 35 9.34 -1.90 -18.71
C ASN A 35 7.87 -1.45 -18.67
N TYR A 36 7.62 -0.14 -18.68
CA TYR A 36 6.27 0.40 -18.72
C TYR A 36 5.61 0.07 -20.07
N ASP A 37 4.59 -0.74 -20.00
CA ASP A 37 3.73 -1.04 -21.14
C ASP A 37 2.43 -0.25 -21.01
N ASN A 38 2.15 0.65 -21.95
CA ASN A 38 0.95 1.49 -22.00
C ASN A 38 -0.38 0.71 -22.12
N LYS A 39 -0.38 -0.59 -21.84
CA LYS A 39 -1.59 -1.43 -21.85
C LYS A 39 -2.49 -1.27 -20.63
N PHE A 40 -2.14 -0.40 -19.68
CA PHE A 40 -3.01 -0.11 -18.55
C PHE A 40 -4.27 0.61 -19.03
N ASP A 41 -5.43 -0.01 -18.80
CA ASP A 41 -6.70 0.66 -18.95
C ASP A 41 -6.82 1.70 -17.83
N GLN A 42 -6.56 2.95 -18.20
CA GLN A 42 -6.50 4.10 -17.30
C GLN A 42 -7.82 4.37 -16.58
N ASP A 43 -8.93 3.88 -17.12
CA ASP A 43 -10.27 4.19 -16.60
C ASP A 43 -10.71 3.28 -15.46
N ILE A 44 -10.11 2.10 -15.28
CA ILE A 44 -10.60 1.09 -14.33
C ILE A 44 -9.62 0.84 -13.17
N GLY A 45 -8.36 1.25 -13.25
CA GLY A 45 -7.36 1.02 -12.18
C GLY A 45 -7.11 -0.47 -11.88
N PHE A 46 -7.46 -1.37 -12.79
CA PHE A 46 -7.24 -2.79 -12.66
C PHE A 46 -5.92 -3.19 -13.26
N TYR A 47 -5.25 -4.09 -12.55
CA TYR A 47 -4.00 -4.69 -12.95
C TYR A 47 -4.23 -5.95 -13.74
N TYR A 48 -3.38 -6.17 -14.74
CA TYR A 48 -3.06 -7.51 -15.16
C TYR A 48 -1.85 -8.02 -14.38
N GLU A 49 -1.85 -9.29 -14.02
CA GLU A 49 -0.81 -9.97 -13.22
C GLU A 49 0.56 -10.01 -13.91
N GLU A 50 0.66 -9.56 -15.14
CA GLU A 50 1.93 -9.47 -15.87
C GLU A 50 2.66 -8.22 -15.42
N SER A 51 3.49 -8.42 -14.41
CA SER A 51 4.27 -7.42 -13.72
C SER A 51 5.03 -6.50 -14.66
N VAL A 52 4.76 -5.20 -14.59
CA VAL A 52 5.59 -4.13 -15.15
C VAL A 52 7.00 -4.14 -14.52
N CYS A 53 7.18 -4.91 -13.46
CA CYS A 53 8.44 -5.01 -12.76
C CYS A 53 9.05 -6.40 -12.93
N PRO A 54 10.02 -6.59 -13.83
CA PRO A 54 10.75 -7.84 -13.92
C PRO A 54 11.54 -8.11 -12.63
N PRO A 55 11.79 -9.39 -12.28
CA PRO A 55 12.63 -9.75 -11.16
C PRO A 55 13.96 -9.00 -11.19
N ASN A 56 14.29 -8.34 -10.09
CA ASN A 56 15.52 -7.57 -9.99
C ASN A 56 15.98 -7.43 -8.54
N LYS A 57 17.28 -7.21 -8.35
CA LYS A 57 17.90 -7.13 -7.02
C LYS A 57 17.32 -6.04 -6.09
N TYR A 58 16.73 -4.98 -6.63
CA TYR A 58 16.17 -3.89 -5.82
C TYR A 58 14.83 -4.31 -5.22
N VAL A 59 13.99 -5.00 -6.00
CA VAL A 59 12.74 -5.58 -5.49
C VAL A 59 13.06 -6.66 -4.47
N ASP A 60 14.02 -7.53 -4.75
CA ASP A 60 14.43 -8.57 -3.81
C ASP A 60 14.88 -7.96 -2.47
N ALA A 61 15.69 -6.88 -2.52
CA ALA A 61 16.14 -6.19 -1.32
C ALA A 61 14.97 -5.55 -0.54
N ILE A 62 14.02 -4.89 -1.23
CA ILE A 62 12.81 -4.33 -0.60
C ILE A 62 11.98 -5.43 0.06
N VAL A 63 11.81 -6.56 -0.60
CA VAL A 63 11.07 -7.70 -0.04
C VAL A 63 11.72 -8.19 1.25
N GLU A 64 13.03 -8.32 1.29
CA GLU A 64 13.74 -8.75 2.51
C GLU A 64 13.68 -7.68 3.62
N GLU A 65 13.72 -6.39 3.30
CA GLU A 65 13.49 -5.31 4.28
C GLU A 65 12.08 -5.42 4.87
N ILE A 66 11.04 -5.56 4.03
CA ILE A 66 9.64 -5.70 4.46
C ILE A 66 9.44 -6.93 5.34
N LYS A 67 9.99 -8.09 4.95
CA LYS A 67 9.93 -9.33 5.76
C LYS A 67 10.58 -9.14 7.12
N THR A 68 11.75 -8.51 7.15
CA THR A 68 12.49 -8.22 8.38
C THR A 68 11.71 -7.32 9.32
N ASP A 69 11.17 -6.22 8.80
CA ASP A 69 10.44 -5.25 9.61
C ASP A 69 9.08 -5.81 10.07
N PHE A 70 8.42 -6.61 9.22
CA PHE A 70 7.20 -7.29 9.60
C PHE A 70 7.45 -8.28 10.74
N TYR A 71 8.47 -9.11 10.61
CA TYR A 71 8.85 -10.05 11.68
C TYR A 71 9.22 -9.33 12.98
N ALA A 72 9.99 -8.24 12.90
CA ALA A 72 10.36 -7.47 14.09
C ALA A 72 9.16 -6.85 14.82
N ALA A 73 8.09 -6.54 14.09
CA ALA A 73 6.89 -5.93 14.65
C ALA A 73 5.85 -6.96 15.16
N THR A 74 5.79 -8.15 14.56
CA THR A 74 4.70 -9.13 14.77
C THR A 74 5.17 -10.49 15.26
N GLU A 75 6.46 -10.79 15.16
CA GLU A 75 7.06 -12.13 15.37
C GLU A 75 6.55 -13.19 14.36
N GLU A 76 5.88 -12.75 13.28
CA GLU A 76 5.34 -13.63 12.24
C GLU A 76 6.17 -13.53 10.95
N ASN A 77 6.28 -14.65 10.22
CA ASN A 77 6.95 -14.68 8.92
C ASN A 77 5.92 -14.53 7.80
N ILE A 78 6.30 -13.77 6.76
CA ILE A 78 5.53 -13.63 5.53
C ILE A 78 6.39 -13.98 4.32
N GLU A 79 5.74 -14.49 3.27
CA GLU A 79 6.37 -14.73 1.98
C GLU A 79 5.59 -14.02 0.88
N PRO A 80 6.26 -13.33 -0.05
CA PRO A 80 5.60 -12.67 -1.15
C PRO A 80 5.00 -13.71 -2.11
N THR A 81 3.77 -13.50 -2.51
CA THR A 81 3.12 -14.34 -3.53
C THR A 81 3.04 -13.63 -4.88
N THR A 82 2.97 -12.31 -4.86
CA THR A 82 2.83 -11.48 -6.06
C THR A 82 3.40 -10.11 -5.80
N PHE A 83 4.04 -9.51 -6.79
CA PHE A 83 4.40 -8.10 -6.78
C PHE A 83 4.25 -7.49 -8.19
N TRP A 84 4.01 -6.19 -8.23
CA TRP A 84 3.87 -5.41 -9.48
C TRP A 84 4.29 -3.96 -9.24
N GLY A 85 4.59 -3.25 -10.32
CA GLY A 85 4.83 -1.82 -10.29
C GLY A 85 3.63 -1.03 -10.79
N HIS A 86 3.42 0.13 -10.21
CA HIS A 86 2.41 1.10 -10.61
C HIS A 86 3.06 2.37 -11.10
N ILE A 87 2.65 2.83 -12.26
CA ILE A 87 3.01 4.14 -12.77
C ILE A 87 1.72 4.94 -12.91
N HIS A 88 1.59 5.97 -12.10
CA HIS A 88 0.50 6.93 -12.22
C HIS A 88 0.95 8.10 -13.07
N GLU A 89 0.28 8.31 -14.19
CA GLU A 89 0.39 9.55 -14.95
C GLU A 89 -0.40 10.68 -14.27
N LYS A 90 -0.20 11.90 -14.77
CA LYS A 90 -0.92 13.07 -14.25
C LYS A 90 -2.44 12.87 -14.30
N ASN A 91 -3.10 13.13 -13.19
CA ASN A 91 -4.55 12.96 -12.96
C ASN A 91 -5.05 11.50 -12.87
N MET A 92 -4.17 10.52 -12.83
CA MET A 92 -4.56 9.14 -12.53
C MET A 92 -4.85 8.95 -11.03
N SER A 93 -5.65 7.96 -10.74
CA SER A 93 -5.99 7.54 -9.38
C SER A 93 -6.15 6.02 -9.35
N THR A 94 -6.03 5.43 -8.18
CA THR A 94 -6.39 4.02 -7.98
C THR A 94 -7.73 3.96 -7.25
N SER A 95 -8.68 3.25 -7.85
CA SER A 95 -10.01 3.03 -7.27
C SER A 95 -9.94 2.30 -5.94
N LEU A 96 -10.99 2.44 -5.13
CA LEU A 96 -11.14 1.72 -3.88
C LEU A 96 -11.15 0.20 -4.11
N HIS A 97 -10.21 -0.49 -3.49
CA HIS A 97 -10.05 -1.94 -3.59
C HIS A 97 -9.37 -2.51 -2.34
N ASN A 98 -9.22 -3.82 -2.28
CA ASN A 98 -8.43 -4.55 -1.29
C ASN A 98 -7.78 -5.79 -1.94
N HIS A 99 -7.02 -6.52 -1.14
CA HIS A 99 -6.36 -7.77 -1.53
C HIS A 99 -6.80 -8.90 -0.60
N ASP A 100 -8.08 -9.21 -0.62
CA ASP A 100 -8.78 -10.14 0.30
C ASP A 100 -8.17 -11.55 0.39
N LYS A 101 -7.42 -11.97 -0.62
CA LYS A 101 -6.68 -13.24 -0.65
C LYS A 101 -5.30 -13.17 -0.01
N ALA A 102 -4.78 -11.97 0.24
CA ALA A 102 -3.48 -11.77 0.88
C ALA A 102 -3.65 -11.60 2.38
N TYR A 103 -2.75 -12.20 3.16
CA TYR A 103 -2.68 -11.96 4.60
C TYR A 103 -2.31 -10.50 4.88
N VAL A 104 -1.25 -10.04 4.22
CA VAL A 104 -0.81 -8.64 4.23
C VAL A 104 -0.51 -8.17 2.82
N SER A 105 -0.58 -6.86 2.62
CA SER A 105 -0.12 -6.17 1.43
C SER A 105 0.88 -5.10 1.82
N ALA A 106 1.74 -4.73 0.88
CA ALA A 106 2.66 -3.62 1.06
C ALA A 106 2.66 -2.73 -0.18
N VAL A 107 2.81 -1.43 0.04
CA VAL A 107 3.05 -0.43 -1.01
C VAL A 107 4.36 0.29 -0.73
N VAL A 108 5.20 0.42 -1.74
CA VAL A 108 6.49 1.11 -1.67
C VAL A 108 6.49 2.25 -2.68
N TYR A 109 6.89 3.43 -2.25
CA TYR A 109 6.94 4.63 -3.10
C TYR A 109 8.33 4.81 -3.69
N VAL A 110 8.45 4.63 -4.99
CA VAL A 110 9.74 4.65 -5.71
C VAL A 110 10.07 6.05 -6.24
N LYS A 111 9.11 6.72 -6.88
CA LYS A 111 9.26 8.07 -7.44
C LYS A 111 7.99 8.87 -7.20
N ILE A 112 8.12 10.04 -6.58
CA ILE A 112 6.98 10.87 -6.17
C ILE A 112 7.15 12.31 -6.67
N PRO A 113 6.68 12.60 -7.89
CA PRO A 113 6.63 13.97 -8.39
C PRO A 113 5.75 14.88 -7.54
N GLU A 114 5.97 16.19 -7.64
CA GLU A 114 5.12 17.19 -7.00
C GLU A 114 3.67 17.06 -7.48
N GLY A 115 2.74 17.06 -6.55
CA GLY A 115 1.31 16.89 -6.85
C GLY A 115 0.85 15.44 -6.96
N SER A 116 1.69 14.47 -6.58
CA SER A 116 1.27 13.06 -6.48
C SER A 116 0.12 12.88 -5.50
N GLY A 117 -0.78 11.96 -5.83
CA GLY A 117 -1.95 11.65 -5.02
C GLY A 117 -1.60 10.96 -3.69
N ASP A 118 -2.46 11.14 -2.71
CA ASP A 118 -2.31 10.51 -1.39
C ASP A 118 -2.91 9.11 -1.36
N ILE A 119 -2.34 8.20 -0.57
CA ILE A 119 -2.99 6.93 -0.26
C ILE A 119 -4.00 7.13 0.88
N MET A 120 -5.14 6.50 0.73
CA MET A 120 -6.23 6.52 1.70
C MET A 120 -6.55 5.10 2.12
N PHE A 121 -6.62 4.85 3.43
CA PHE A 121 -7.07 3.59 4.00
C PHE A 121 -8.44 3.75 4.65
N PHE A 122 -9.36 2.84 4.35
CA PHE A 122 -10.76 2.89 4.78
C PHE A 122 -11.04 1.75 5.75
N PRO A 123 -11.25 2.03 7.06
CA PRO A 123 -11.67 0.99 7.98
C PRO A 123 -13.03 0.42 7.56
N GLN A 124 -13.15 -0.89 7.53
CA GLN A 124 -14.37 -1.59 7.06
C GLN A 124 -15.60 -1.41 7.95
N PHE A 125 -15.43 -0.79 9.12
CA PHE A 125 -16.49 -0.70 10.13
C PHE A 125 -17.54 0.37 9.85
N ASN A 126 -17.32 1.23 8.86
CA ASN A 126 -18.28 2.28 8.55
C ASN A 126 -18.82 2.13 7.13
N GLN A 127 -20.00 1.54 7.04
CA GLN A 127 -20.70 1.35 5.78
C GLN A 127 -21.41 2.63 5.27
N TYR A 128 -21.52 3.68 6.12
CA TYR A 128 -22.39 4.83 5.84
C TYR A 128 -21.65 6.11 5.44
N ASP A 129 -20.40 6.27 5.87
CA ASP A 129 -19.58 7.43 5.47
C ASP A 129 -18.09 7.06 5.47
N ASN A 130 -17.65 6.45 4.40
CA ASN A 130 -16.27 5.96 4.28
C ASN A 130 -15.23 7.09 4.25
N ALA A 131 -15.60 8.28 3.76
CA ALA A 131 -14.65 9.38 3.59
C ALA A 131 -14.27 10.04 4.93
N ALA A 132 -15.21 10.15 5.88
CA ALA A 132 -14.98 10.79 7.18
C ALA A 132 -14.00 10.02 8.08
N TYR A 133 -13.78 8.74 7.82
CA TYR A 133 -12.94 7.86 8.66
C TYR A 133 -11.72 7.32 7.93
N ALA A 134 -11.47 7.77 6.70
CA ALA A 134 -10.29 7.38 5.97
C ALA A 134 -9.03 8.01 6.60
N SER A 135 -8.03 7.17 6.83
CA SER A 135 -6.68 7.64 7.14
C SER A 135 -5.95 7.96 5.85
N LYS A 136 -5.44 9.19 5.75
CA LYS A 136 -4.82 9.72 4.55
C LYS A 136 -3.35 10.00 4.79
N PHE A 137 -2.50 9.52 3.90
CA PHE A 137 -1.06 9.68 3.99
C PHE A 137 -0.50 10.22 2.67
N LYS A 138 0.37 11.23 2.78
CA LYS A 138 1.13 11.71 1.64
C LYS A 138 2.21 10.69 1.29
N PRO A 139 2.40 10.40 -0.01
CA PRO A 139 3.50 9.57 -0.43
C PRO A 139 4.84 10.28 -0.23
N GLU A 140 5.87 9.52 0.13
CA GLU A 140 7.25 9.98 0.27
C GLU A 140 8.17 8.93 -0.35
N GLU A 141 9.14 9.33 -1.15
CA GLU A 141 10.08 8.39 -1.79
C GLU A 141 10.82 7.53 -0.76
N GLY A 142 10.83 6.23 -1.02
CA GLY A 142 11.44 5.22 -0.14
C GLY A 142 10.56 4.78 1.03
N ILE A 143 9.49 5.48 1.33
CA ILE A 143 8.56 5.02 2.37
C ILE A 143 7.74 3.84 1.84
N TYR A 144 7.48 2.89 2.73
CA TYR A 144 6.50 1.84 2.50
C TYR A 144 5.54 1.70 3.66
N TYR A 145 4.35 1.19 3.35
CA TYR A 145 3.34 0.78 4.31
C TYR A 145 3.04 -0.70 4.14
N ILE A 146 2.96 -1.42 5.27
CA ILE A 146 2.47 -2.81 5.32
C ILE A 146 1.13 -2.78 6.04
N PHE A 147 0.12 -3.42 5.49
CA PHE A 147 -1.25 -3.37 5.98
C PHE A 147 -1.98 -4.70 5.73
N PRO A 148 -3.04 -5.02 6.50
CA PRO A 148 -3.84 -6.21 6.26
C PRO A 148 -4.41 -6.24 4.85
N GLY A 149 -4.33 -7.39 4.17
CA GLY A 149 -4.79 -7.53 2.79
C GLY A 149 -6.27 -7.16 2.59
N PHE A 150 -7.09 -7.38 3.58
CA PHE A 150 -8.52 -7.03 3.56
C PHE A 150 -8.81 -5.53 3.67
N LEU A 151 -7.82 -4.71 4.03
CA LEU A 151 -8.04 -3.28 4.25
C LEU A 151 -8.26 -2.54 2.94
N ASN A 152 -9.46 -1.96 2.80
CA ASN A 152 -9.80 -1.14 1.64
C ASN A 152 -8.91 0.08 1.56
N HIS A 153 -8.38 0.34 0.38
CA HIS A 153 -7.52 1.50 0.12
C HIS A 153 -7.70 2.04 -1.30
N ALA A 154 -7.29 3.28 -1.49
CA ALA A 154 -7.36 3.99 -2.76
C ALA A 154 -6.21 5.00 -2.86
N VAL A 155 -5.89 5.46 -4.07
CA VAL A 155 -4.96 6.59 -4.28
C VAL A 155 -5.70 7.72 -4.95
N THR A 156 -5.61 8.93 -4.39
CA THR A 156 -6.24 10.14 -4.96
C THR A 156 -5.49 10.60 -6.21
N ARG A 157 -6.11 11.55 -6.93
CA ARG A 157 -5.46 12.25 -8.04
C ARG A 157 -4.50 13.30 -7.54
#